data_6f5dbcb760a9f0e001610c9539e3f79e
#
_entry.id   6f5dbcb760a9f0e001610c9539e3f79e
#
_cell.length_a   1.000
_cell.length_b   1.000
_cell.length_c   1.000
_cell.angle_alpha   90.00
_cell.angle_beta   90.00
_cell.angle_gamma   90.00
#
_symmetry.space_group_name_H-M   'P 1'
#
loop_
_entity.id
_entity.type
_entity.pdbx_description
1 polymer ?
#
loop_
_entity_poly.entity_id
_entity_poly.type
_entity_poly.pdbx_seq_one_letter_code
_entity_poly.pdbx_strand_id
1 'polypeptide(L)'
;GSEMCIRDSSFIVVVFALAVVANLAVDALPTRITSVDCSYSKLYSITKDTKKTMKKLKSDVTIYVLAAEKSKDAQIDSMLERYKDLSGHIRVKYVNPKSKPYFYKDYTDNAPTSNSLIVVSDKRSKVIDYYDIYDYQSNMDYSTYSYNNELKGFDAEGQITSAIQYVTMDANQLPVVYQITGHDEATIGSAFSDVISKSNMTLSSVELLNEESVPKDAAAIIINAPQKDFNKNDAQKVIDYLQKGGKAIIVGMYSETEMPNFASILDTYGVSFTTGPIADNDAQHYYNMGGPLYLLPNVNSSSYTGSLSGGYVYLPISLGINYPQNSTTDDTESTEESKTTYTSLLDTSDDAVAKNNPNSMQDYGYEDGDDKGSFSVGLAVEDKVDDDHTTQLVVFASPYVFSDEASQMTTNNAALFSGVIGNMITDTQSAGSVIPEKEYTLSNLTVNALHAALLGLLVTIILPILLLAGGIVIFMVRRKK
;
A
#
# COMPACT_ATOMS: atom_id res chain seq x y z
N GLY A 1 -17.76 -61.07 -34.54
CA GLY A 1 -18.48 -59.99 -33.77
C GLY A 1 -17.94 -59.78 -32.37
N SER A 2 -17.33 -60.76 -31.69
CA SER A 2 -16.88 -60.63 -30.28
C SER A 2 -15.52 -59.94 -30.13
N GLU A 3 -14.60 -60.11 -31.07
CA GLU A 3 -13.26 -59.52 -30.95
C GLU A 3 -13.27 -57.99 -31.16
N MET A 4 -14.23 -57.46 -31.93
CA MET A 4 -14.37 -56.02 -32.16
C MET A 4 -14.92 -55.29 -30.91
N CYS A 5 -15.82 -55.93 -30.15
CA CYS A 5 -16.33 -55.39 -28.88
C CYS A 5 -15.28 -55.37 -27.77
N ILE A 6 -14.42 -56.35 -27.69
CA ILE A 6 -13.35 -56.44 -26.68
C ILE A 6 -12.29 -55.35 -26.93
N ARG A 7 -11.95 -55.13 -28.21
CA ARG A 7 -10.96 -54.10 -28.58
C ARG A 7 -11.49 -52.66 -28.34
N ASP A 8 -12.75 -52.42 -28.59
CA ASP A 8 -13.38 -51.10 -28.33
C ASP A 8 -13.53 -50.87 -26.83
N SER A 9 -13.89 -51.90 -26.03
CA SER A 9 -13.96 -51.79 -24.58
C SER A 9 -12.58 -51.56 -23.93
N SER A 10 -11.54 -52.27 -24.44
CA SER A 10 -10.17 -52.05 -23.97
C SER A 10 -9.65 -50.65 -24.30
N PHE A 11 -10.01 -50.09 -25.47
CA PHE A 11 -9.65 -48.73 -25.85
C PHE A 11 -10.32 -47.70 -24.96
N ILE A 12 -11.59 -47.86 -24.61
CA ILE A 12 -12.33 -46.98 -23.69
C ILE A 12 -11.67 -46.98 -22.29
N VAL A 13 -11.30 -48.16 -21.77
CA VAL A 13 -10.61 -48.27 -20.47
C VAL A 13 -9.25 -47.58 -20.49
N VAL A 14 -8.49 -47.71 -21.56
CA VAL A 14 -7.19 -47.02 -21.72
C VAL A 14 -7.38 -45.48 -21.78
N VAL A 15 -8.36 -44.99 -22.54
CA VAL A 15 -8.67 -43.56 -22.62
C VAL A 15 -9.10 -43.02 -21.25
N PHE A 16 -9.95 -43.77 -20.53
CA PHE A 16 -10.36 -43.38 -19.19
C PHE A 16 -9.18 -43.38 -18.21
N ALA A 17 -8.32 -44.41 -18.24
CA ALA A 17 -7.11 -44.44 -17.42
C ALA A 17 -6.15 -43.26 -17.74
N LEU A 18 -5.97 -42.94 -19.04
CA LEU A 18 -5.17 -41.76 -19.44
C LEU A 18 -5.78 -40.46 -18.96
N ALA A 19 -7.11 -40.31 -19.01
CA ALA A 19 -7.80 -39.11 -18.48
C ALA A 19 -7.61 -39.00 -16.96
N VAL A 20 -7.70 -40.06 -16.20
CA VAL A 20 -7.44 -40.07 -14.75
C VAL A 20 -5.97 -39.73 -14.45
N VAL A 21 -5.02 -40.33 -15.17
CA VAL A 21 -3.59 -40.00 -15.01
C VAL A 21 -3.29 -38.55 -15.38
N ALA A 22 -3.89 -38.05 -16.45
CA ALA A 22 -3.75 -36.63 -16.85
C ALA A 22 -4.31 -35.69 -15.76
N ASN A 23 -5.48 -36.01 -15.19
CA ASN A 23 -6.07 -35.24 -14.11
C ASN A 23 -5.19 -35.25 -12.86
N LEU A 24 -4.71 -36.40 -12.44
CA LEU A 24 -3.78 -36.50 -11.32
C LEU A 24 -2.44 -35.78 -11.58
N ALA A 25 -1.97 -35.79 -12.83
CA ALA A 25 -0.76 -35.06 -13.20
C ALA A 25 -1.00 -33.52 -13.13
N VAL A 26 -2.19 -33.04 -13.56
CA VAL A 26 -2.57 -31.63 -13.45
C VAL A 26 -2.72 -31.21 -11.98
N ASP A 27 -3.33 -32.05 -11.15
CA ASP A 27 -3.47 -31.78 -9.71
C ASP A 27 -2.12 -31.73 -8.97
N ALA A 28 -1.11 -32.43 -9.49
CA ALA A 28 0.25 -32.40 -8.94
C ALA A 28 1.08 -31.19 -9.39
N LEU A 29 0.60 -30.41 -10.36
CA LEU A 29 1.31 -29.21 -10.81
C LEU A 29 1.13 -28.06 -9.80
N PRO A 30 2.19 -27.22 -9.61
CA PRO A 30 2.08 -26.04 -8.76
C PRO A 30 0.93 -25.13 -9.19
N THR A 31 0.23 -24.52 -8.22
CA THR A 31 -0.92 -23.62 -8.46
C THR A 31 -0.59 -22.47 -9.41
N ARG A 32 0.68 -22.05 -9.47
CA ARG A 32 1.18 -21.04 -10.43
C ARG A 32 0.98 -21.42 -11.91
N ILE A 33 0.84 -22.72 -12.21
CA ILE A 33 0.69 -23.24 -13.59
C ILE A 33 -0.77 -23.56 -13.88
N THR A 34 -1.52 -24.03 -12.88
CA THR A 34 -2.90 -24.50 -13.03
C THR A 34 -3.95 -23.45 -12.74
N SER A 35 -3.60 -22.33 -12.06
CA SER A 35 -4.52 -21.27 -11.74
C SER A 35 -4.08 -19.92 -12.30
N VAL A 36 -4.95 -19.27 -13.05
CA VAL A 36 -4.77 -17.91 -13.57
C VAL A 36 -5.62 -16.97 -12.72
N ASP A 37 -4.98 -15.92 -12.17
CA ASP A 37 -5.68 -14.89 -11.45
C ASP A 37 -6.39 -13.97 -12.45
N CYS A 38 -7.71 -14.10 -12.53
CA CYS A 38 -8.58 -13.32 -13.40
C CYS A 38 -9.21 -12.12 -12.67
N SER A 39 -8.88 -11.87 -11.40
CA SER A 39 -9.36 -10.71 -10.66
C SER A 39 -8.76 -9.42 -11.25
N TYR A 40 -9.55 -8.35 -11.29
CA TYR A 40 -9.10 -7.05 -11.81
C TYR A 40 -7.89 -6.53 -11.04
N SER A 41 -7.95 -6.57 -9.72
CA SER A 41 -6.88 -6.12 -8.80
C SER A 41 -5.81 -7.18 -8.56
N LYS A 42 -5.80 -8.30 -9.29
CA LYS A 42 -4.85 -9.41 -9.12
C LYS A 42 -4.76 -9.89 -7.67
N LEU A 43 -5.91 -10.08 -7.03
CA LEU A 43 -6.05 -10.40 -5.60
C LEU A 43 -5.19 -11.59 -5.16
N TYR A 44 -5.03 -12.59 -6.02
CA TYR A 44 -4.25 -13.81 -5.75
C TYR A 44 -2.84 -13.79 -6.32
N SER A 45 -2.48 -12.77 -7.09
CA SER A 45 -1.13 -12.69 -7.68
C SER A 45 -0.11 -12.28 -6.62
N ILE A 46 1.09 -12.82 -6.71
CA ILE A 46 2.21 -12.48 -5.82
C ILE A 46 3.10 -11.44 -6.50
N THR A 47 3.43 -10.36 -5.80
CA THR A 47 4.27 -9.27 -6.26
C THR A 47 5.72 -9.70 -6.50
N LYS A 48 6.50 -8.85 -7.19
CA LYS A 48 7.93 -9.09 -7.39
C LYS A 48 8.71 -9.03 -6.08
N ASP A 49 8.29 -8.17 -5.16
CA ASP A 49 8.96 -7.94 -3.88
C ASP A 49 8.77 -9.12 -2.94
N THR A 50 7.57 -9.67 -2.82
CA THR A 50 7.33 -10.93 -2.11
C THR A 50 8.19 -12.06 -2.69
N LYS A 51 8.23 -12.20 -4.03
CA LYS A 51 9.07 -13.22 -4.67
C LYS A 51 10.55 -13.04 -4.35
N LYS A 52 11.04 -11.79 -4.32
CA LYS A 52 12.43 -11.47 -3.97
C LYS A 52 12.72 -11.81 -2.51
N THR A 53 11.80 -11.48 -1.60
CA THR A 53 11.88 -11.80 -0.17
C THR A 53 11.90 -13.32 0.07
N MET A 54 10.97 -14.05 -0.54
CA MET A 54 10.88 -15.51 -0.39
C MET A 54 12.12 -16.26 -0.94
N LYS A 55 12.73 -15.74 -2.01
CA LYS A 55 14.00 -16.30 -2.53
C LYS A 55 15.18 -16.11 -1.58
N LYS A 56 15.17 -15.09 -0.74
CA LYS A 56 16.22 -14.80 0.24
C LYS A 56 15.99 -15.54 1.57
N LEU A 57 14.81 -16.11 1.77
CA LEU A 57 14.43 -16.82 3.00
C LEU A 57 15.32 -18.05 3.20
N LYS A 58 16.02 -18.08 4.35
CA LYS A 58 16.91 -19.19 4.75
C LYS A 58 16.43 -19.90 6.00
N SER A 59 15.59 -19.25 6.80
CA SER A 59 15.03 -19.81 8.06
C SER A 59 13.73 -20.53 7.78
N ASP A 60 13.50 -21.63 8.47
CA ASP A 60 12.23 -22.35 8.41
C ASP A 60 11.13 -21.54 9.12
N VAL A 61 9.99 -21.39 8.44
CA VAL A 61 8.81 -20.69 8.93
C VAL A 61 7.61 -21.62 8.90
N THR A 62 6.91 -21.73 10.03
CA THR A 62 5.63 -22.44 10.10
C THR A 62 4.49 -21.43 10.26
N ILE A 63 3.50 -21.51 9.39
CA ILE A 63 2.28 -20.73 9.45
C ILE A 63 1.15 -21.63 9.94
N TYR A 64 0.66 -21.37 11.14
CA TYR A 64 -0.51 -22.06 11.67
C TYR A 64 -1.78 -21.27 11.29
N VAL A 65 -2.73 -21.94 10.66
CA VAL A 65 -4.05 -21.39 10.34
C VAL A 65 -5.03 -21.86 11.40
N LEU A 66 -5.67 -20.93 12.11
CA LEU A 66 -6.61 -21.25 13.18
C LEU A 66 -7.99 -21.60 12.60
N ALA A 67 -8.08 -22.70 11.89
CA ALA A 67 -9.30 -23.19 11.25
C ALA A 67 -9.39 -24.72 11.25
N ALA A 68 -10.62 -25.24 11.24
CA ALA A 68 -10.83 -26.63 10.88
C ALA A 68 -10.72 -26.79 9.35
N GLU A 69 -10.22 -27.91 8.87
CA GLU A 69 -10.01 -28.21 7.44
C GLU A 69 -11.24 -27.90 6.56
N LYS A 70 -12.45 -28.14 7.11
CA LYS A 70 -13.72 -27.90 6.40
C LYS A 70 -14.24 -26.46 6.47
N SER A 71 -13.65 -25.61 7.30
CA SER A 71 -14.05 -24.22 7.52
C SER A 71 -12.91 -23.24 7.26
N LYS A 72 -11.89 -23.66 6.54
CA LYS A 72 -10.79 -22.79 6.12
C LYS A 72 -11.29 -21.75 5.10
N ASP A 73 -10.77 -20.56 5.21
CA ASP A 73 -11.01 -19.51 4.23
C ASP A 73 -10.30 -19.86 2.92
N ALA A 74 -11.04 -19.90 1.81
CA ALA A 74 -10.52 -20.35 0.52
C ALA A 74 -9.52 -19.37 -0.11
N GLN A 75 -9.65 -18.07 0.19
CA GLN A 75 -8.78 -17.04 -0.38
C GLN A 75 -7.44 -17.03 0.36
N ILE A 76 -7.47 -17.07 1.70
CA ILE A 76 -6.26 -17.20 2.53
C ILE A 76 -5.54 -18.51 2.18
N ASP A 77 -6.26 -19.62 2.07
CA ASP A 77 -5.70 -20.94 1.71
C ASP A 77 -4.98 -20.88 0.35
N SER A 78 -5.64 -20.31 -0.66
CA SER A 78 -5.04 -20.12 -1.99
C SER A 78 -3.77 -19.25 -1.96
N MET A 79 -3.73 -18.21 -1.12
CA MET A 79 -2.55 -17.37 -0.96
C MET A 79 -1.43 -18.16 -0.28
N LEU A 80 -1.71 -18.91 0.79
CA LEU A 80 -0.73 -19.71 1.51
C LEU A 80 -0.11 -20.82 0.63
N GLU A 81 -0.89 -21.46 -0.24
CA GLU A 81 -0.36 -22.43 -1.20
C GLU A 81 0.66 -21.79 -2.14
N ARG A 82 0.41 -20.55 -2.60
CA ARG A 82 1.38 -19.82 -3.42
C ARG A 82 2.67 -19.51 -2.67
N TYR A 83 2.61 -19.20 -1.36
CA TYR A 83 3.81 -19.03 -0.54
C TYR A 83 4.61 -20.32 -0.39
N LYS A 84 3.96 -21.46 -0.23
CA LYS A 84 4.62 -22.79 -0.22
C LYS A 84 5.35 -23.06 -1.54
N ASP A 85 4.76 -22.66 -2.67
CA ASP A 85 5.39 -22.81 -3.99
C ASP A 85 6.61 -21.89 -4.18
N LEU A 86 6.69 -20.77 -3.44
CA LEU A 86 7.80 -19.82 -3.55
C LEU A 86 9.03 -20.21 -2.75
N SER A 87 8.87 -20.94 -1.63
CA SER A 87 9.98 -21.31 -0.76
C SER A 87 9.73 -22.64 -0.04
N GLY A 88 10.68 -23.55 -0.15
CA GLY A 88 10.67 -24.82 0.61
C GLY A 88 10.86 -24.67 2.12
N HIS A 89 11.15 -23.44 2.60
CA HIS A 89 11.24 -23.11 4.03
C HIS A 89 9.88 -22.79 4.66
N ILE A 90 8.81 -22.68 3.87
CA ILE A 90 7.47 -22.35 4.38
C ILE A 90 6.65 -23.62 4.55
N ARG A 91 6.10 -23.81 5.76
CA ARG A 91 5.19 -24.88 6.11
C ARG A 91 3.88 -24.32 6.62
N VAL A 92 2.76 -24.82 6.10
CA VAL A 92 1.41 -24.43 6.54
C VAL A 92 0.79 -25.59 7.31
N LYS A 93 0.21 -25.32 8.47
CA LYS A 93 -0.47 -26.27 9.34
C LYS A 93 -1.80 -25.72 9.82
N TYR A 94 -2.86 -26.53 9.74
CA TYR A 94 -4.18 -26.19 10.24
C TYR A 94 -4.35 -26.65 11.68
N VAL A 95 -4.83 -25.75 12.54
CA VAL A 95 -5.13 -26.02 13.93
C VAL A 95 -6.59 -25.69 14.18
N ASN A 96 -7.38 -26.71 14.46
CA ASN A 96 -8.80 -26.53 14.74
C ASN A 96 -9.00 -25.93 16.16
N PRO A 97 -9.54 -24.70 16.29
CA PRO A 97 -9.74 -24.07 17.59
C PRO A 97 -10.71 -24.83 18.49
N LYS A 98 -11.65 -25.61 17.92
CA LYS A 98 -12.57 -26.43 18.70
C LYS A 98 -11.89 -27.60 19.38
N SER A 99 -10.83 -28.16 18.80
CA SER A 99 -10.06 -29.27 19.37
C SER A 99 -8.87 -28.78 20.20
N LYS A 100 -8.32 -27.59 19.92
CA LYS A 100 -7.19 -26.98 20.62
C LYS A 100 -7.51 -25.52 20.96
N PRO A 101 -8.46 -25.24 21.89
CA PRO A 101 -8.97 -23.87 22.12
C PRO A 101 -7.93 -22.91 22.69
N TYR A 102 -6.88 -23.40 23.31
CA TYR A 102 -5.82 -22.59 23.92
C TYR A 102 -4.48 -22.62 23.15
N PHE A 103 -4.46 -23.12 21.93
CA PHE A 103 -3.24 -23.21 21.13
C PHE A 103 -2.57 -21.83 20.93
N TYR A 104 -3.38 -20.77 20.81
CA TYR A 104 -2.87 -19.41 20.61
C TYR A 104 -2.11 -18.85 21.82
N LYS A 105 -2.33 -19.37 23.03
CA LYS A 105 -1.72 -18.83 24.26
C LYS A 105 -0.20 -18.92 24.30
N ASP A 106 0.39 -19.83 23.50
CA ASP A 106 1.84 -19.90 23.36
C ASP A 106 2.41 -18.71 22.55
N TYR A 107 1.54 -17.89 21.93
CA TYR A 107 1.93 -16.86 20.96
C TYR A 107 1.32 -15.48 21.25
N THR A 108 0.19 -15.42 21.93
CA THR A 108 -0.52 -14.17 22.27
C THR A 108 -1.47 -14.38 23.46
N ASP A 109 -1.69 -13.31 24.23
CA ASP A 109 -2.68 -13.31 25.32
C ASP A 109 -4.14 -13.20 24.84
N ASN A 110 -4.35 -12.52 23.71
CA ASN A 110 -5.68 -12.32 23.11
C ASN A 110 -6.02 -13.48 22.18
N ALA A 111 -7.28 -13.97 22.29
CA ALA A 111 -7.78 -15.03 21.41
C ALA A 111 -8.00 -14.49 19.99
N PRO A 112 -7.22 -14.96 18.97
CA PRO A 112 -7.42 -14.52 17.59
C PRO A 112 -8.73 -15.05 17.01
N THR A 113 -9.25 -14.33 16.03
CA THR A 113 -10.45 -14.72 15.27
C THR A 113 -10.22 -16.04 14.50
N SER A 114 -11.27 -16.75 14.16
CA SER A 114 -11.17 -17.95 13.29
C SER A 114 -10.60 -17.56 11.92
N ASN A 115 -9.74 -18.40 11.35
CA ASN A 115 -8.93 -18.18 10.16
C ASN A 115 -7.78 -17.17 10.33
N SER A 116 -7.51 -16.66 11.52
CA SER A 116 -6.27 -15.95 11.82
C SER A 116 -5.05 -16.82 11.62
N LEU A 117 -3.90 -16.20 11.38
CA LEU A 117 -2.63 -16.87 11.14
C LEU A 117 -1.68 -16.65 12.31
N ILE A 118 -0.90 -17.66 12.68
CA ILE A 118 0.23 -17.54 13.58
C ILE A 118 1.48 -17.95 12.82
N VAL A 119 2.33 -16.98 12.54
CA VAL A 119 3.59 -17.17 11.81
C VAL A 119 4.71 -17.36 12.82
N VAL A 120 5.48 -18.43 12.72
CA VAL A 120 6.48 -18.85 13.70
C VAL A 120 7.78 -19.24 13.04
N SER A 121 8.90 -18.73 13.58
CA SER A 121 10.25 -19.22 13.29
C SER A 121 10.94 -19.71 14.59
N ASP A 122 12.20 -20.04 14.51
CA ASP A 122 13.06 -20.32 15.67
C ASP A 122 13.35 -19.08 16.53
N LYS A 123 13.18 -17.85 15.96
CA LYS A 123 13.50 -16.59 16.64
C LYS A 123 12.30 -15.98 17.36
N ARG A 124 11.12 -15.98 16.74
CA ARG A 124 9.91 -15.36 17.28
C ARG A 124 8.64 -15.76 16.53
N SER A 125 7.52 -15.24 16.99
CA SER A 125 6.21 -15.41 16.36
C SER A 125 5.52 -14.07 16.10
N LYS A 126 4.60 -14.04 15.14
CA LYS A 126 3.66 -12.94 14.87
C LYS A 126 2.28 -13.51 14.59
N VAL A 127 1.27 -12.94 15.23
CA VAL A 127 -0.13 -13.24 14.96
C VAL A 127 -0.64 -12.24 13.94
N ILE A 128 -1.43 -12.71 12.98
CA ILE A 128 -2.16 -11.91 12.00
C ILE A 128 -3.62 -12.25 12.24
N ASP A 129 -4.42 -11.32 12.72
CA ASP A 129 -5.84 -11.56 12.88
C ASP A 129 -6.55 -11.61 11.52
N TYR A 130 -7.70 -12.27 11.46
CA TYR A 130 -8.50 -12.37 10.24
C TYR A 130 -8.92 -11.00 9.71
N TYR A 131 -9.23 -10.07 10.61
CA TYR A 131 -9.60 -8.70 10.26
C TYR A 131 -8.41 -7.82 9.85
N ASP A 132 -7.16 -8.23 10.08
CA ASP A 132 -5.97 -7.59 9.48
C ASP A 132 -5.77 -8.00 8.02
N ILE A 133 -6.39 -9.12 7.59
CA ILE A 133 -6.29 -9.66 6.23
C ILE A 133 -7.39 -9.09 5.32
N TYR A 134 -8.57 -8.82 5.89
CA TYR A 134 -9.72 -8.31 5.15
C TYR A 134 -10.12 -6.94 5.67
N ASP A 135 -10.07 -5.94 4.81
CA ASP A 135 -10.58 -4.60 5.12
C ASP A 135 -12.08 -4.52 4.84
N TYR A 136 -12.86 -4.21 5.88
CA TYR A 136 -14.31 -4.04 5.81
C TYR A 136 -14.68 -2.60 6.11
N GLN A 137 -15.29 -1.93 5.13
CA GLN A 137 -15.88 -0.61 5.34
C GLN A 137 -17.33 -0.74 5.80
N SER A 138 -17.65 -0.14 6.94
CA SER A 138 -19.03 -0.03 7.42
C SER A 138 -19.70 1.19 6.80
N ASN A 139 -20.68 0.97 5.95
CA ASN A 139 -21.49 2.01 5.34
C ASN A 139 -22.88 2.03 6.01
N MET A 140 -23.33 3.21 6.45
CA MET A 140 -24.66 3.38 6.98
C MET A 140 -25.66 3.52 5.81
N ASP A 141 -26.58 2.59 5.71
CA ASP A 141 -27.74 2.73 4.83
C ASP A 141 -28.81 3.60 5.50
N TYR A 142 -28.89 4.85 5.07
CA TYR A 142 -29.85 5.82 5.60
C TYR A 142 -31.32 5.48 5.31
N SER A 143 -31.59 4.57 4.35
CA SER A 143 -32.95 4.14 4.03
C SER A 143 -33.47 3.08 5.01
N THR A 144 -32.59 2.25 5.53
CA THR A 144 -32.90 1.16 6.46
C THR A 144 -32.36 1.39 7.88
N TYR A 145 -31.59 2.45 8.10
CA TYR A 145 -30.85 2.74 9.35
C TYR A 145 -30.01 1.55 9.81
N SER A 146 -29.44 0.80 8.87
CA SER A 146 -28.58 -0.36 9.16
C SER A 146 -27.17 -0.13 8.64
N TYR A 147 -26.18 -0.72 9.34
CA TYR A 147 -24.81 -0.74 8.88
C TYR A 147 -24.60 -1.94 7.96
N ASN A 148 -24.13 -1.68 6.75
CA ASN A 148 -23.68 -2.70 5.82
C ASN A 148 -22.15 -2.71 5.80
N ASN A 149 -21.55 -3.85 6.13
CA ASN A 149 -20.11 -4.04 6.01
C ASN A 149 -19.81 -4.50 4.58
N GLU A 150 -19.13 -3.65 3.82
CA GLU A 150 -18.68 -3.96 2.48
C GLU A 150 -17.18 -4.29 2.52
N LEU A 151 -16.82 -5.40 1.90
CA LEU A 151 -15.42 -5.79 1.76
C LEU A 151 -14.73 -4.88 0.75
N LYS A 152 -13.72 -4.13 1.19
CA LYS A 152 -12.98 -3.16 0.37
C LYS A 152 -11.62 -3.67 -0.06
N GLY A 153 -10.94 -4.42 0.80
CA GLY A 153 -9.57 -4.82 0.56
C GLY A 153 -9.20 -6.22 1.02
N PHE A 154 -8.11 -6.73 0.45
CA PHE A 154 -7.50 -8.02 0.78
C PHE A 154 -5.99 -7.86 0.90
N ASP A 155 -5.48 -7.93 2.12
CA ASP A 155 -4.08 -7.66 2.47
C ASP A 155 -3.29 -8.91 2.86
N ALA A 156 -3.75 -10.10 2.48
CA ALA A 156 -3.07 -11.34 2.83
C ALA A 156 -1.59 -11.35 2.43
N GLU A 157 -1.25 -10.81 1.26
CA GLU A 157 0.13 -10.77 0.79
C GLU A 157 1.00 -9.86 1.66
N GLY A 158 0.53 -8.65 1.97
CA GLY A 158 1.24 -7.69 2.81
C GLY A 158 1.47 -8.24 4.21
N GLN A 159 0.43 -8.73 4.86
CA GLN A 159 0.48 -9.27 6.22
C GLN A 159 1.40 -10.50 6.32
N ILE A 160 1.26 -11.48 5.42
CA ILE A 160 2.05 -12.71 5.45
C ILE A 160 3.52 -12.41 5.17
N THR A 161 3.83 -11.59 4.16
CA THR A 161 5.22 -11.24 3.83
C THR A 161 5.88 -10.49 4.98
N SER A 162 5.21 -9.48 5.54
CA SER A 162 5.68 -8.74 6.71
C SER A 162 5.92 -9.67 7.90
N ALA A 163 4.97 -10.56 8.20
CA ALA A 163 5.13 -11.49 9.32
C ALA A 163 6.31 -12.45 9.13
N ILE A 164 6.52 -12.98 7.92
CA ILE A 164 7.67 -13.85 7.60
C ILE A 164 8.99 -13.08 7.81
N GLN A 165 9.06 -11.83 7.34
CA GLN A 165 10.23 -10.98 7.56
C GLN A 165 10.45 -10.75 9.06
N TYR A 166 9.42 -10.33 9.80
CA TYR A 166 9.49 -10.10 11.24
C TYR A 166 10.00 -11.29 12.01
N VAL A 167 9.44 -12.47 11.78
CA VAL A 167 9.82 -13.65 12.55
C VAL A 167 11.21 -14.17 12.22
N THR A 168 11.78 -13.80 11.08
CA THR A 168 13.12 -14.21 10.66
C THR A 168 14.22 -13.18 10.91
N MET A 169 13.86 -11.95 11.31
CA MET A 169 14.80 -10.90 11.68
C MET A 169 15.58 -11.22 12.95
N ASP A 170 16.76 -10.63 13.09
CA ASP A 170 17.52 -10.67 14.35
C ASP A 170 16.91 -9.72 15.41
N ALA A 171 17.04 -10.08 16.68
CA ALA A 171 16.21 -9.51 17.77
C ALA A 171 16.38 -8.00 18.03
N ASN A 172 17.46 -7.36 17.58
CA ASN A 172 17.83 -6.00 17.97
C ASN A 172 17.59 -4.95 16.86
N GLN A 173 16.73 -5.22 15.88
CA GLN A 173 16.73 -4.46 14.62
C GLN A 173 15.35 -3.97 14.17
N LEU A 174 14.38 -3.76 15.05
CA LEU A 174 13.15 -3.09 14.65
C LEU A 174 13.40 -1.57 14.67
N PRO A 175 13.34 -0.88 13.50
CA PRO A 175 13.45 0.57 13.47
C PRO A 175 12.31 1.21 14.26
N VAL A 176 12.62 2.27 15.00
CA VAL A 176 11.62 3.04 15.74
C VAL A 176 11.34 4.33 14.99
N VAL A 177 10.08 4.57 14.64
CA VAL A 177 9.59 5.85 14.13
C VAL A 177 8.97 6.61 15.30
N TYR A 178 9.46 7.80 15.59
CA TYR A 178 8.96 8.61 16.67
C TYR A 178 8.02 9.71 16.16
N GLN A 179 6.78 9.68 16.63
CA GLN A 179 5.89 10.84 16.50
C GLN A 179 6.27 11.86 17.56
N ILE A 180 6.64 13.07 17.13
CA ILE A 180 6.84 14.20 18.01
C ILE A 180 5.48 14.63 18.56
N THR A 181 5.42 14.93 19.85
CA THR A 181 4.21 15.36 20.57
C THR A 181 4.53 16.52 21.50
N GLY A 182 3.52 17.26 21.94
CA GLY A 182 3.64 18.39 22.86
C GLY A 182 3.18 19.72 22.26
N HIS A 183 2.86 19.78 20.96
CA HIS A 183 2.44 20.98 20.25
C HIS A 183 1.02 20.82 19.64
N ASP A 184 0.18 19.97 20.27
CA ASP A 184 -1.17 19.61 19.81
C ASP A 184 -1.17 19.09 18.37
N GLU A 185 -0.23 18.22 18.06
CA GLU A 185 -0.11 17.56 16.75
C GLU A 185 -1.35 16.72 16.43
N ALA A 186 -1.71 16.67 15.16
CA ALA A 186 -2.78 15.81 14.68
C ALA A 186 -2.44 14.33 14.89
N THR A 187 -3.45 13.52 15.20
CA THR A 187 -3.27 12.07 15.34
C THR A 187 -3.02 11.41 13.98
N ILE A 188 -2.12 10.44 13.97
CA ILE A 188 -1.93 9.56 12.81
C ILE A 188 -3.06 8.53 12.80
N GLY A 189 -3.77 8.42 11.69
CA GLY A 189 -4.87 7.46 11.51
C GLY A 189 -4.40 6.01 11.58
N SER A 190 -5.35 5.12 11.85
CA SER A 190 -5.09 3.69 12.05
C SER A 190 -4.44 3.03 10.83
N ALA A 191 -4.88 3.33 9.62
CA ALA A 191 -4.31 2.80 8.39
C ALA A 191 -2.80 3.11 8.24
N PHE A 192 -2.35 4.27 8.71
CA PHE A 192 -0.94 4.69 8.64
C PHE A 192 -0.09 4.05 9.75
N SER A 193 -0.66 3.89 10.94
CA SER A 193 -0.03 3.11 12.03
C SER A 193 0.18 1.65 11.62
N ASP A 194 -0.78 1.08 10.89
CA ASP A 194 -0.69 -0.26 10.32
C ASP A 194 0.41 -0.38 9.27
N VAL A 195 0.60 0.64 8.42
CA VAL A 195 1.74 0.67 7.47
C VAL A 195 3.07 0.57 8.22
N ILE A 196 3.25 1.32 9.33
CA ILE A 196 4.48 1.24 10.15
C ILE A 196 4.64 -0.17 10.73
N SER A 197 3.58 -0.73 11.30
CA SER A 197 3.58 -2.09 11.86
C SER A 197 3.85 -3.17 10.82
N LYS A 198 3.23 -3.05 9.63
CA LYS A 198 3.45 -3.95 8.48
C LYS A 198 4.88 -3.86 7.96
N SER A 199 5.50 -2.69 8.06
CA SER A 199 6.90 -2.48 7.71
C SER A 199 7.88 -3.04 8.76
N ASN A 200 7.37 -3.72 9.79
CA ASN A 200 8.15 -4.22 10.92
C ASN A 200 8.92 -3.12 11.67
N MET A 201 8.28 -1.96 11.79
CA MET A 201 8.76 -0.83 12.58
C MET A 201 7.87 -0.64 13.80
N THR A 202 8.37 0.07 14.77
CA THR A 202 7.60 0.48 15.96
C THR A 202 7.26 1.96 15.83
N LEU A 203 5.99 2.32 15.99
CA LEU A 203 5.59 3.72 16.19
C LEU A 203 5.62 4.01 17.71
N SER A 204 6.35 5.04 18.09
CA SER A 204 6.45 5.53 19.47
C SER A 204 6.21 7.02 19.50
N SER A 205 5.80 7.57 20.64
CA SER A 205 5.66 9.03 20.82
C SER A 205 6.78 9.56 21.69
N VAL A 206 7.24 10.78 21.39
CA VAL A 206 8.24 11.49 22.20
C VAL A 206 7.88 12.96 22.32
N GLU A 207 7.93 13.46 23.56
CA GLU A 207 7.79 14.88 23.88
C GLU A 207 9.18 15.47 24.09
N LEU A 208 9.63 16.29 23.12
CA LEU A 208 11.00 16.81 23.09
C LEU A 208 11.34 17.69 24.29
N LEU A 209 10.33 18.30 24.92
CA LEU A 209 10.55 19.10 26.15
C LEU A 209 11.24 18.30 27.26
N ASN A 210 10.97 16.99 27.31
CA ASN A 210 11.46 16.08 28.33
C ASN A 210 12.78 15.36 27.95
N GLU A 211 13.27 15.59 26.73
CA GLU A 211 14.44 14.91 26.18
C GLU A 211 15.60 15.86 25.93
N GLU A 212 16.82 15.39 26.01
CA GLU A 212 18.01 16.20 25.67
C GLU A 212 18.17 16.38 24.14
N SER A 213 17.72 15.41 23.38
CA SER A 213 17.78 15.39 21.89
C SER A 213 16.68 14.45 21.34
N VAL A 214 16.49 14.44 20.02
CA VAL A 214 15.76 13.34 19.36
C VAL A 214 16.41 12.00 19.76
N PRO A 215 15.61 10.95 20.08
CA PRO A 215 16.14 9.65 20.47
C PRO A 215 17.15 9.10 19.46
N LYS A 216 18.26 8.54 19.93
CA LYS A 216 19.36 8.08 19.07
C LYS A 216 19.01 6.85 18.22
N ASP A 217 17.99 6.09 18.62
CA ASP A 217 17.45 4.94 17.92
C ASP A 217 16.32 5.31 16.95
N ALA A 218 16.05 6.61 16.78
CA ALA A 218 15.06 7.09 15.82
C ALA A 218 15.51 6.76 14.38
N ALA A 219 14.80 5.83 13.74
CA ALA A 219 14.96 5.56 12.32
C ALA A 219 14.37 6.69 11.47
N ALA A 220 13.29 7.31 11.95
CA ALA A 220 12.69 8.53 11.41
C ALA A 220 11.85 9.20 12.51
N ILE A 221 11.54 10.49 12.30
CA ILE A 221 10.56 11.21 13.12
C ILE A 221 9.38 11.69 12.26
N ILE A 222 8.22 11.86 12.90
CA ILE A 222 7.03 12.44 12.28
C ILE A 222 6.58 13.62 13.10
N ILE A 223 6.43 14.79 12.48
CA ILE A 223 5.80 15.98 13.03
C ILE A 223 4.51 16.17 12.24
N ASN A 224 3.37 15.85 12.85
CA ASN A 224 2.10 15.78 12.13
C ASN A 224 1.21 16.97 12.45
N ALA A 225 1.30 18.03 11.63
CA ALA A 225 0.45 19.20 11.68
C ALA A 225 0.31 19.80 13.12
N PRO A 226 1.38 20.35 13.69
CA PRO A 226 1.34 20.98 15.01
C PRO A 226 0.41 22.18 14.99
N GLN A 227 -0.39 22.36 16.06
CA GLN A 227 -1.31 23.50 16.21
C GLN A 227 -0.74 24.60 17.11
N LYS A 228 0.37 24.33 17.77
CA LYS A 228 1.13 25.26 18.59
C LYS A 228 2.57 25.33 18.12
N ASP A 229 3.17 26.52 18.23
CA ASP A 229 4.57 26.69 17.87
C ASP A 229 5.50 25.88 18.80
N PHE A 230 6.56 25.42 18.26
CA PHE A 230 7.66 24.81 19.01
C PHE A 230 8.31 25.88 19.92
N ASN A 231 8.85 25.46 21.05
CA ASN A 231 9.83 26.31 21.68
C ASN A 231 11.16 26.24 20.92
N LYS A 232 11.98 27.29 21.05
CA LYS A 232 13.23 27.38 20.29
C LYS A 232 14.19 26.21 20.53
N ASN A 233 14.22 25.64 21.73
CA ASN A 233 15.11 24.52 22.06
C ASN A 233 14.65 23.23 21.38
N ASP A 234 13.35 22.95 21.35
CA ASP A 234 12.83 21.73 20.71
C ASP A 234 12.96 21.80 19.19
N ALA A 235 12.73 22.97 18.57
CA ALA A 235 13.03 23.19 17.15
C ALA A 235 14.51 22.92 16.85
N GLN A 236 15.44 23.43 17.71
CA GLN A 236 16.86 23.20 17.54
C GLN A 236 17.23 21.71 17.63
N LYS A 237 16.62 20.93 18.54
CA LYS A 237 16.85 19.47 18.63
C LYS A 237 16.47 18.73 17.34
N VAL A 238 15.38 19.16 16.68
CA VAL A 238 14.97 18.61 15.38
C VAL A 238 15.97 19.01 14.29
N ILE A 239 16.37 20.27 14.24
CA ILE A 239 17.39 20.76 13.29
C ILE A 239 18.71 20.00 13.47
N ASP A 240 19.19 19.86 14.71
CA ASP A 240 20.43 19.13 15.01
C ASP A 240 20.36 17.64 14.62
N TYR A 241 19.18 17.03 14.73
CA TYR A 241 18.93 15.66 14.29
C TYR A 241 18.99 15.55 12.76
N LEU A 242 18.30 16.45 12.05
CA LEU A 242 18.29 16.47 10.58
C LEU A 242 19.69 16.75 10.03
N GLN A 243 20.42 17.73 10.55
CA GLN A 243 21.77 18.07 10.11
C GLN A 243 22.80 16.95 10.29
N LYS A 244 22.47 15.88 11.01
CA LYS A 244 23.27 14.67 11.18
C LYS A 244 22.83 13.50 10.29
N GLY A 245 22.02 13.76 9.26
CA GLY A 245 21.48 12.72 8.39
C GLY A 245 20.18 12.11 8.92
N GLY A 246 19.48 12.80 9.81
CA GLY A 246 18.17 12.38 10.31
C GLY A 246 17.11 12.34 9.21
N LYS A 247 16.05 11.58 9.46
CA LYS A 247 14.96 11.38 8.51
C LYS A 247 13.64 11.85 9.13
N ALA A 248 12.91 12.72 8.44
CA ALA A 248 11.66 13.29 8.97
C ALA A 248 10.54 13.36 7.94
N ILE A 249 9.32 13.11 8.41
CA ILE A 249 8.08 13.48 7.71
C ILE A 249 7.50 14.66 8.49
N ILE A 250 7.32 15.79 7.81
CA ILE A 250 6.76 16.99 8.40
C ILE A 250 5.48 17.35 7.65
N VAL A 251 4.39 17.48 8.40
CA VAL A 251 3.11 17.93 7.86
C VAL A 251 2.84 19.33 8.37
N GLY A 252 2.61 20.26 7.44
CA GLY A 252 2.15 21.60 7.74
C GLY A 252 0.63 21.69 7.72
N MET A 253 0.12 22.78 8.30
CA MET A 253 -1.30 23.13 8.25
C MET A 253 -1.48 24.64 8.22
N TYR A 254 -2.61 25.07 7.71
CA TYR A 254 -3.00 26.47 7.83
C TYR A 254 -3.23 26.83 9.31
N SER A 255 -2.66 27.95 9.73
CA SER A 255 -2.82 28.49 11.08
C SER A 255 -2.89 30.01 11.03
N GLU A 256 -3.80 30.60 11.78
CA GLU A 256 -3.87 32.05 11.97
C GLU A 256 -2.77 32.56 12.92
N THR A 257 -2.16 31.66 13.69
CA THR A 257 -1.06 31.98 14.60
C THR A 257 0.27 31.67 13.93
N GLU A 258 1.18 32.64 13.91
CA GLU A 258 2.53 32.43 13.41
C GLU A 258 3.28 31.39 14.25
N MET A 259 4.00 30.49 13.58
CA MET A 259 4.81 29.45 14.21
C MET A 259 6.28 29.55 13.76
N PRO A 260 7.00 30.62 14.20
CA PRO A 260 8.35 30.89 13.69
C PRO A 260 9.39 29.83 14.09
N ASN A 261 9.25 29.16 15.22
CA ASN A 261 10.18 28.11 15.61
C ASN A 261 9.95 26.83 14.80
N PHE A 262 8.69 26.46 14.55
CA PHE A 262 8.37 25.36 13.65
C PHE A 262 8.83 25.67 12.20
N ALA A 263 8.58 26.88 11.72
CA ALA A 263 9.03 27.32 10.39
C ALA A 263 10.56 27.23 10.26
N SER A 264 11.32 27.58 11.30
CA SER A 264 12.79 27.53 11.27
C SER A 264 13.38 26.16 10.98
N ILE A 265 12.65 25.08 11.27
CA ILE A 265 13.05 23.71 10.91
C ILE A 265 13.09 23.55 9.39
N LEU A 266 12.06 24.01 8.72
CA LEU A 266 11.93 23.94 7.24
C LEU A 266 12.83 24.96 6.55
N ASP A 267 12.96 26.16 7.11
CA ASP A 267 13.80 27.23 6.58
C ASP A 267 15.27 26.80 6.48
N THR A 268 15.72 25.88 7.35
CA THR A 268 17.07 25.29 7.29
C THR A 268 17.34 24.64 5.94
N TYR A 269 16.29 24.18 5.25
CA TYR A 269 16.36 23.54 3.93
C TYR A 269 15.73 24.42 2.84
N GLY A 270 15.51 25.72 3.09
CA GLY A 270 14.92 26.65 2.13
C GLY A 270 13.45 26.33 1.79
N VAL A 271 12.75 25.59 2.65
CA VAL A 271 11.35 25.20 2.44
C VAL A 271 10.45 26.05 3.31
N SER A 272 9.34 26.54 2.74
CA SER A 272 8.31 27.27 3.48
C SER A 272 6.92 26.97 2.92
N PHE A 273 5.88 27.33 3.66
CA PHE A 273 4.49 27.21 3.20
C PHE A 273 3.96 28.52 2.63
N THR A 274 2.95 28.42 1.75
CA THR A 274 2.14 29.59 1.36
C THR A 274 1.39 30.14 2.57
N THR A 275 1.02 31.42 2.52
CA THR A 275 0.32 32.10 3.63
C THR A 275 -1.09 31.54 3.83
N GLY A 276 -1.78 31.21 2.73
CA GLY A 276 -3.14 30.69 2.77
C GLY A 276 -3.28 29.34 2.05
N PRO A 277 -4.44 28.68 2.25
CA PRO A 277 -4.70 27.40 1.63
C PRO A 277 -4.84 27.51 0.10
N ILE A 278 -4.54 26.41 -0.56
CA ILE A 278 -4.68 26.29 -2.01
C ILE A 278 -6.11 25.89 -2.36
N ALA A 279 -6.71 26.64 -3.28
CA ALA A 279 -7.94 26.27 -3.98
C ALA A 279 -7.60 25.88 -5.41
N ASP A 280 -7.84 24.65 -5.82
CA ASP A 280 -7.66 24.21 -7.20
C ASP A 280 -8.98 24.37 -7.97
N ASN A 281 -8.97 25.19 -9.04
CA ASN A 281 -10.18 25.51 -9.79
C ASN A 281 -10.40 24.58 -11.01
N ASP A 282 -9.49 23.62 -11.26
CA ASP A 282 -9.72 22.57 -12.23
C ASP A 282 -10.57 21.43 -11.59
N ALA A 283 -11.75 21.22 -12.14
CA ALA A 283 -12.72 20.22 -11.64
C ALA A 283 -12.20 18.77 -11.63
N GLN A 284 -11.08 18.47 -12.27
CA GLN A 284 -10.42 17.16 -12.24
C GLN A 284 -9.44 17.03 -11.07
N HIS A 285 -9.10 18.14 -10.39
CA HIS A 285 -8.08 18.21 -9.36
C HIS A 285 -8.64 18.49 -7.97
N TYR A 286 -9.96 18.44 -7.79
CA TYR A 286 -10.58 18.50 -6.48
C TYR A 286 -11.78 17.56 -6.34
N TYR A 287 -12.12 17.22 -5.11
CA TYR A 287 -13.30 16.40 -4.81
C TYR A 287 -14.57 17.23 -4.91
N ASN A 288 -15.42 16.92 -5.89
CA ASN A 288 -16.56 17.73 -6.26
C ASN A 288 -17.55 18.06 -5.11
N MET A 289 -17.75 17.13 -4.17
CA MET A 289 -18.64 17.36 -3.03
C MET A 289 -18.03 18.25 -1.95
N GLY A 290 -16.68 18.36 -1.92
CA GLY A 290 -15.95 19.23 -1.00
C GLY A 290 -15.57 20.59 -1.58
N GLY A 291 -15.50 20.69 -2.90
CA GLY A 291 -15.10 21.90 -3.63
C GLY A 291 -13.58 22.11 -3.74
N PRO A 292 -13.15 23.28 -4.27
CA PRO A 292 -11.76 23.55 -4.66
C PRO A 292 -10.69 23.40 -3.58
N LEU A 293 -11.05 23.42 -2.30
CA LEU A 293 -10.12 23.20 -1.18
C LEU A 293 -9.83 21.71 -0.89
N TYR A 294 -10.56 20.79 -1.50
CA TYR A 294 -10.40 19.35 -1.30
C TYR A 294 -9.59 18.76 -2.45
N LEU A 295 -8.29 18.98 -2.38
CA LEU A 295 -7.38 18.71 -3.49
C LEU A 295 -7.25 17.22 -3.83
N LEU A 296 -7.15 16.93 -5.13
CA LEU A 296 -6.77 15.67 -5.74
C LEU A 296 -5.56 15.93 -6.66
N PRO A 297 -4.36 16.15 -6.10
CA PRO A 297 -3.20 16.60 -6.87
C PRO A 297 -2.71 15.54 -7.85
N ASN A 298 -1.96 15.99 -8.86
CA ASN A 298 -1.16 15.15 -9.72
C ASN A 298 -0.07 14.46 -8.92
N VAL A 299 0.12 13.16 -9.17
CA VAL A 299 1.19 12.37 -8.56
C VAL A 299 2.39 12.30 -9.49
N ASN A 300 3.52 12.84 -9.05
CA ASN A 300 4.77 12.79 -9.80
C ASN A 300 5.47 11.45 -9.58
N SER A 301 6.03 10.89 -10.66
CA SER A 301 6.77 9.62 -10.57
C SER A 301 8.10 9.82 -9.86
N SER A 302 8.31 9.12 -8.76
CA SER A 302 9.54 9.13 -7.97
C SER A 302 9.72 7.82 -7.22
N SER A 303 10.86 7.65 -6.53
CA SER A 303 11.09 6.52 -5.63
C SER A 303 10.12 6.50 -4.44
N TYR A 304 9.62 7.67 -4.02
CA TYR A 304 8.67 7.84 -2.92
C TYR A 304 7.21 7.53 -3.30
N THR A 305 6.87 7.68 -4.59
CA THR A 305 5.51 7.51 -5.11
C THR A 305 5.30 6.23 -5.91
N GLY A 306 6.36 5.44 -6.09
CA GLY A 306 6.34 4.22 -6.92
C GLY A 306 5.40 3.11 -6.44
N SER A 307 4.87 3.19 -5.19
CA SER A 307 3.87 2.26 -4.66
C SER A 307 2.43 2.62 -5.05
N LEU A 308 2.20 3.82 -5.62
CA LEU A 308 0.86 4.24 -6.04
C LEU A 308 0.43 3.48 -7.31
N SER A 309 -0.75 2.88 -7.25
CA SER A 309 -1.29 2.02 -8.32
C SER A 309 -2.25 2.73 -9.29
N GLY A 310 -2.25 4.04 -9.29
CA GLY A 310 -3.22 4.90 -9.99
C GLY A 310 -4.26 5.45 -9.00
N GLY A 311 -5.23 6.23 -9.51
CA GLY A 311 -6.18 6.93 -8.65
C GLY A 311 -5.61 8.26 -8.13
N TYR A 312 -6.20 8.77 -7.07
CA TYR A 312 -5.88 10.09 -6.52
C TYR A 312 -5.39 10.00 -5.07
N VAL A 313 -4.59 10.98 -4.67
CA VAL A 313 -4.27 11.27 -3.27
C VAL A 313 -5.22 12.37 -2.80
N TYR A 314 -5.74 12.26 -1.58
CA TYR A 314 -6.72 13.19 -1.02
C TYR A 314 -6.06 14.11 -0.01
N LEU A 315 -6.06 15.43 -0.31
CA LEU A 315 -5.39 16.46 0.49
C LEU A 315 -6.32 17.66 0.72
N PRO A 316 -7.31 17.58 1.62
CA PRO A 316 -8.14 18.71 1.94
C PRO A 316 -7.38 19.80 2.69
N ILE A 317 -7.71 21.07 2.40
CA ILE A 317 -7.21 22.27 3.07
C ILE A 317 -5.67 22.27 3.11
N SER A 318 -5.04 22.08 1.96
CA SER A 318 -3.59 22.08 1.83
C SER A 318 -3.03 23.47 1.65
N LEU A 319 -1.84 23.72 2.20
CA LEU A 319 -1.00 24.85 1.79
C LEU A 319 -0.17 24.46 0.56
N GLY A 320 0.40 25.43 -0.14
CA GLY A 320 1.46 25.23 -1.09
C GLY A 320 2.82 25.18 -0.40
N ILE A 321 3.77 24.48 -1.00
CA ILE A 321 5.17 24.34 -0.51
C ILE A 321 6.08 25.13 -1.45
N ASN A 322 6.74 26.16 -0.92
CA ASN A 322 7.78 26.90 -1.60
C ASN A 322 9.14 26.27 -1.33
N TYR A 323 9.95 26.08 -2.36
CA TYR A 323 11.29 25.55 -2.25
C TYR A 323 12.18 26.08 -3.38
N PRO A 324 13.51 26.06 -3.24
CA PRO A 324 14.43 26.48 -4.29
C PRO A 324 14.22 25.67 -5.57
N GLN A 325 13.82 26.34 -6.64
CA GLN A 325 13.76 25.73 -7.97
C GLN A 325 15.17 25.58 -8.48
N ASN A 326 15.57 24.35 -8.87
CA ASN A 326 16.82 24.17 -9.59
C ASN A 326 16.70 24.91 -10.92
N SER A 327 17.21 26.11 -10.99
CA SER A 327 17.29 26.86 -12.24
C SER A 327 18.28 26.14 -13.16
N THR A 328 17.77 25.37 -14.12
CA THR A 328 18.51 24.99 -15.32
C THR A 328 18.63 26.23 -16.22
N THR A 329 19.26 27.28 -15.74
CA THR A 329 19.77 28.33 -16.61
C THR A 329 21.15 27.87 -17.07
N ASP A 330 21.18 27.52 -18.32
CA ASP A 330 22.31 27.28 -19.18
C ASP A 330 23.22 28.54 -19.20
N ASP A 331 24.04 28.75 -18.18
CA ASP A 331 25.16 29.66 -18.22
C ASP A 331 26.22 29.33 -17.17
N THR A 332 27.30 28.72 -17.69
CA THR A 332 28.69 28.74 -17.20
C THR A 332 29.03 28.31 -15.78
N GLU A 333 29.69 27.15 -15.70
CA GLU A 333 30.76 26.80 -14.74
C GLU A 333 30.47 27.06 -13.23
N SER A 334 29.61 26.22 -12.64
CA SER A 334 29.85 25.82 -11.26
C SER A 334 29.83 24.28 -11.19
N THR A 335 31.01 23.70 -11.10
CA THR A 335 31.28 22.26 -10.95
C THR A 335 31.03 21.75 -9.52
N GLU A 336 30.17 22.40 -8.74
CA GLU A 336 29.73 21.86 -7.46
C GLU A 336 28.31 21.31 -7.63
N GLU A 337 28.18 19.98 -7.60
CA GLU A 337 26.87 19.31 -7.49
C GLU A 337 26.15 19.90 -6.29
N SER A 338 24.94 20.39 -6.49
CA SER A 338 24.09 20.89 -5.40
C SER A 338 23.95 19.80 -4.33
N LYS A 339 24.33 20.12 -3.10
CA LYS A 339 24.31 19.20 -1.97
C LYS A 339 22.89 18.77 -1.60
N THR A 340 21.90 19.61 -1.94
CA THR A 340 20.48 19.42 -1.61
C THR A 340 19.69 19.22 -2.91
N THR A 341 18.87 18.18 -2.94
CA THR A 341 17.98 17.83 -4.05
C THR A 341 16.52 17.98 -3.60
N TYR A 342 15.69 18.59 -4.43
CA TYR A 342 14.27 18.78 -4.22
C TYR A 342 13.48 18.00 -5.26
N THR A 343 12.52 17.19 -4.82
CA THR A 343 11.64 16.40 -5.70
C THR A 343 10.19 16.66 -5.32
N SER A 344 9.43 17.34 -6.17
CA SER A 344 8.00 17.48 -5.96
C SER A 344 7.32 16.13 -6.17
N LEU A 345 6.55 15.70 -5.17
CA LEU A 345 5.82 14.43 -5.17
C LEU A 345 4.39 14.59 -5.66
N LEU A 346 3.78 15.73 -5.31
CA LEU A 346 2.38 16.04 -5.56
C LEU A 346 2.25 17.50 -5.97
N ASP A 347 1.62 17.75 -7.12
CA ASP A 347 1.40 19.12 -7.64
C ASP A 347 -0.08 19.35 -7.95
N THR A 348 -0.54 20.57 -7.69
CA THR A 348 -1.86 21.03 -8.13
C THR A 348 -1.91 21.28 -9.64
N SER A 349 -3.08 21.62 -10.17
CA SER A 349 -3.19 22.12 -11.55
C SER A 349 -2.63 23.53 -11.70
N ASP A 350 -2.49 24.00 -12.94
CA ASP A 350 -2.10 25.38 -13.26
C ASP A 350 -3.21 26.42 -12.93
N ASP A 351 -4.44 25.96 -12.69
CA ASP A 351 -5.58 26.80 -12.30
C ASP A 351 -5.75 26.94 -10.79
N ALA A 352 -4.79 26.41 -10.02
CA ALA A 352 -4.79 26.56 -8.57
C ALA A 352 -4.43 28.00 -8.13
N VAL A 353 -4.97 28.38 -6.98
CA VAL A 353 -4.80 29.70 -6.37
C VAL A 353 -4.46 29.54 -4.88
N ALA A 354 -3.36 30.14 -4.44
CA ALA A 354 -3.07 30.29 -3.01
C ALA A 354 -3.85 31.48 -2.46
N LYS A 355 -4.81 31.22 -1.57
CA LYS A 355 -5.68 32.26 -0.99
C LYS A 355 -4.96 32.97 0.14
N ASN A 356 -4.21 34.04 -0.20
CA ASN A 356 -3.39 34.77 0.76
C ASN A 356 -4.21 35.65 1.73
N ASN A 357 -5.50 35.88 1.42
CA ASN A 357 -6.43 36.54 2.34
C ASN A 357 -7.58 35.57 2.74
N PRO A 358 -7.41 34.75 3.79
CA PRO A 358 -8.39 33.76 4.20
C PRO A 358 -9.74 34.35 4.67
N ASN A 359 -9.81 35.64 4.96
CA ASN A 359 -11.07 36.31 5.33
C ASN A 359 -12.03 36.49 4.14
N SER A 360 -11.57 36.23 2.91
CA SER A 360 -12.36 36.33 1.67
C SER A 360 -12.70 34.99 1.04
N MET A 361 -12.69 33.90 1.80
CA MET A 361 -12.96 32.51 1.31
C MET A 361 -14.40 32.26 0.83
N GLN A 362 -15.10 33.30 0.37
CA GLN A 362 -16.43 33.15 -0.28
C GLN A 362 -16.30 32.86 -1.78
N ASP A 363 -15.15 33.17 -2.37
CA ASP A 363 -14.81 32.90 -3.76
C ASP A 363 -13.42 32.21 -3.82
N TYR A 364 -13.36 31.07 -4.44
CA TYR A 364 -12.14 30.30 -4.64
C TYR A 364 -11.35 30.74 -5.87
N GLY A 365 -11.87 31.63 -6.67
CA GLY A 365 -11.18 32.26 -7.79
C GLY A 365 -10.03 33.16 -7.35
N TYR A 366 -9.23 33.59 -8.33
CA TYR A 366 -8.13 34.52 -8.11
C TYR A 366 -8.66 35.91 -7.68
N GLU A 367 -8.09 36.46 -6.62
CA GLU A 367 -8.30 37.79 -6.13
C GLU A 367 -6.96 38.54 -6.05
N ASP A 368 -7.02 39.88 -5.99
CA ASP A 368 -5.82 40.73 -5.90
C ASP A 368 -5.04 40.41 -4.60
N GLY A 369 -3.78 40.04 -4.74
CA GLY A 369 -2.92 39.60 -3.64
C GLY A 369 -2.79 38.06 -3.48
N ASP A 370 -3.56 37.26 -4.24
CA ASP A 370 -3.36 35.82 -4.34
C ASP A 370 -2.24 35.47 -5.31
N ASP A 371 -1.64 34.30 -5.13
CA ASP A 371 -0.72 33.70 -6.10
C ASP A 371 -1.46 32.62 -6.93
N LYS A 372 -1.24 32.61 -8.25
CA LYS A 372 -1.86 31.65 -9.16
C LYS A 372 -0.81 30.81 -9.88
N GLY A 373 -1.08 29.52 -10.05
CA GLY A 373 -0.26 28.56 -10.81
C GLY A 373 -0.26 27.19 -10.17
N SER A 374 0.62 26.32 -10.63
CA SER A 374 0.84 25.01 -10.01
C SER A 374 1.68 25.15 -8.73
N PHE A 375 1.22 24.51 -7.66
CA PHE A 375 1.90 24.47 -6.36
C PHE A 375 2.26 23.05 -6.01
N SER A 376 3.48 22.84 -5.48
CA SER A 376 3.78 21.58 -4.81
C SER A 376 3.01 21.52 -3.48
N VAL A 377 2.38 20.37 -3.20
CA VAL A 377 1.66 20.09 -1.96
C VAL A 377 2.22 18.83 -1.25
N GLY A 378 3.28 18.26 -1.84
CA GLY A 378 4.09 17.17 -1.29
C GLY A 378 5.49 17.23 -1.88
N LEU A 379 6.52 17.35 -1.04
CA LEU A 379 7.91 17.59 -1.42
C LEU A 379 8.85 16.62 -0.69
N ALA A 380 9.79 16.00 -1.41
CA ALA A 380 10.93 15.32 -0.81
C ALA A 380 12.19 16.17 -0.96
N VAL A 381 12.95 16.29 0.12
CA VAL A 381 14.25 16.97 0.17
C VAL A 381 15.30 15.97 0.64
N GLU A 382 16.36 15.82 -0.14
CA GLU A 382 17.52 15.01 0.22
C GLU A 382 18.73 15.93 0.30
N ASP A 383 19.39 15.97 1.47
CA ASP A 383 20.59 16.76 1.70
C ASP A 383 21.75 15.87 2.09
N LYS A 384 22.79 15.83 1.27
CA LYS A 384 23.97 15.02 1.50
C LYS A 384 24.85 15.67 2.57
N VAL A 385 24.80 15.15 3.79
CA VAL A 385 25.62 15.64 4.91
C VAL A 385 27.09 15.27 4.71
N ASP A 386 27.35 13.99 4.44
CA ASP A 386 28.67 13.43 4.12
C ASP A 386 28.51 12.21 3.19
N ASP A 387 29.56 11.40 3.00
CA ASP A 387 29.52 10.25 2.09
C ASP A 387 28.61 9.10 2.60
N ASP A 388 28.41 9.03 3.92
CA ASP A 388 27.65 7.96 4.56
C ASP A 388 26.27 8.41 5.06
N HIS A 389 26.03 9.73 5.17
CA HIS A 389 24.80 10.28 5.76
C HIS A 389 24.10 11.26 4.83
N THR A 390 22.84 10.99 4.58
CA THR A 390 21.93 11.86 3.81
C THR A 390 20.69 12.14 4.66
N THR A 391 20.40 13.40 4.88
CA THR A 391 19.14 13.85 5.45
C THR A 391 18.03 13.60 4.46
N GLN A 392 16.94 13.00 4.89
CA GLN A 392 15.74 12.83 4.09
C GLN A 392 14.57 13.52 4.81
N LEU A 393 14.04 14.55 4.19
CA LEU A 393 12.90 15.31 4.69
C LEU A 393 11.77 15.23 3.69
N VAL A 394 10.62 14.69 4.10
CA VAL A 394 9.41 14.70 3.27
C VAL A 394 8.38 15.62 3.92
N VAL A 395 7.90 16.59 3.15
CA VAL A 395 6.99 17.64 3.60
C VAL A 395 5.66 17.48 2.89
N PHE A 396 4.57 17.47 3.67
CA PHE A 396 3.20 17.60 3.18
C PHE A 396 2.55 18.84 3.79
N ALA A 397 1.52 19.34 3.14
CA ALA A 397 0.96 20.62 3.53
C ALA A 397 -0.54 20.55 3.89
N SER A 398 -1.07 19.34 4.12
CA SER A 398 -2.46 19.12 4.56
C SER A 398 -2.50 18.35 5.87
N PRO A 399 -3.18 18.85 6.92
CA PRO A 399 -3.30 18.16 8.21
C PRO A 399 -4.07 16.84 8.12
N TYR A 400 -4.76 16.62 7.01
CA TYR A 400 -5.58 15.41 6.78
C TYR A 400 -4.84 14.32 6.02
N VAL A 401 -3.63 14.57 5.50
CA VAL A 401 -2.91 13.61 4.64
C VAL A 401 -2.78 12.22 5.27
N PHE A 402 -2.63 12.15 6.60
CA PHE A 402 -2.49 10.91 7.38
C PHE A 402 -3.67 10.67 8.35
N SER A 403 -4.85 11.19 8.04
CA SER A 403 -6.05 11.04 8.86
C SER A 403 -6.85 9.78 8.48
N ASP A 404 -7.69 9.32 9.40
CA ASP A 404 -8.66 8.26 9.11
C ASP A 404 -9.67 8.68 8.03
N GLU A 405 -9.98 9.99 7.91
CA GLU A 405 -10.82 10.54 6.84
C GLU A 405 -10.18 10.27 5.46
N ALA A 406 -8.89 10.58 5.29
CA ALA A 406 -8.20 10.33 4.02
C ALA A 406 -8.18 8.86 3.66
N SER A 407 -7.97 7.96 4.63
CA SER A 407 -7.97 6.52 4.39
C SER A 407 -9.35 5.97 4.00
N GLN A 408 -10.44 6.61 4.46
CA GLN A 408 -11.81 6.28 4.04
C GLN A 408 -12.13 6.76 2.61
N MET A 409 -11.49 7.83 2.17
CA MET A 409 -11.68 8.37 0.82
C MET A 409 -10.89 7.59 -0.24
N THR A 410 -9.66 7.18 0.09
CA THR A 410 -8.78 6.45 -0.83
C THR A 410 -7.70 5.68 -0.08
N THR A 411 -7.32 4.51 -0.59
CA THR A 411 -6.16 3.75 -0.09
C THR A 411 -4.82 4.36 -0.53
N ASN A 412 -4.83 5.30 -1.50
CA ASN A 412 -3.60 5.88 -2.03
C ASN A 412 -2.85 6.75 -1.02
N ASN A 413 -3.52 7.38 -0.04
CA ASN A 413 -2.82 8.09 1.02
C ASN A 413 -1.95 7.14 1.87
N ALA A 414 -2.47 5.96 2.22
CA ALA A 414 -1.70 4.93 2.92
C ALA A 414 -0.59 4.34 2.03
N ALA A 415 -0.85 4.16 0.73
CA ALA A 415 0.16 3.72 -0.23
C ALA A 415 1.28 4.76 -0.42
N LEU A 416 0.95 6.05 -0.45
CA LEU A 416 1.94 7.15 -0.47
C LEU A 416 2.81 7.11 0.80
N PHE A 417 2.18 7.04 1.96
CA PHE A 417 2.90 6.94 3.24
C PHE A 417 3.82 5.72 3.28
N SER A 418 3.35 4.58 2.78
CA SER A 418 4.13 3.36 2.63
C SER A 418 5.36 3.54 1.72
N GLY A 419 5.20 4.21 0.58
CA GLY A 419 6.30 4.54 -0.33
C GLY A 419 7.32 5.48 0.32
N VAL A 420 6.86 6.50 1.04
CA VAL A 420 7.70 7.45 1.77
C VAL A 420 8.51 6.75 2.86
N ILE A 421 7.85 6.04 3.78
CA ILE A 421 8.52 5.31 4.87
C ILE A 421 9.47 4.23 4.32
N GLY A 422 9.04 3.50 3.30
CA GLY A 422 9.85 2.48 2.65
C GLY A 422 11.13 3.05 2.02
N ASN A 423 11.04 4.20 1.36
CA ASN A 423 12.20 4.87 0.77
C ASN A 423 13.16 5.39 1.85
N MET A 424 12.62 6.03 2.89
CA MET A 424 13.43 6.61 3.97
C MET A 424 14.21 5.56 4.78
N ILE A 425 13.67 4.36 4.98
CA ILE A 425 14.22 3.38 5.94
C ILE A 425 14.86 2.17 5.22
N THR A 426 15.01 2.20 3.88
CA THR A 426 15.59 1.10 3.08
C THR A 426 17.03 0.75 3.43
N ASP A 427 17.82 1.65 3.98
CA ASP A 427 19.22 1.39 4.38
C ASP A 427 19.37 0.52 5.63
N THR A 428 18.31 0.34 6.40
CA THR A 428 18.30 -0.68 7.45
C THR A 428 17.89 -2.00 6.80
N GLN A 429 18.72 -3.04 6.89
CA GLN A 429 18.41 -4.42 6.42
C GLN A 429 17.10 -4.97 6.97
N SER A 430 16.38 -4.19 7.74
CA SER A 430 15.21 -4.50 8.54
C SER A 430 13.89 -4.02 7.91
N ALA A 431 13.90 -3.00 7.05
CA ALA A 431 12.68 -2.53 6.42
C ALA A 431 12.28 -3.51 5.29
N GLY A 432 11.27 -4.29 5.54
CA GLY A 432 10.60 -5.06 4.51
C GLY A 432 9.94 -4.11 3.50
N SER A 433 9.97 -4.47 2.23
CA SER A 433 9.13 -3.81 1.22
C SER A 433 7.68 -3.88 1.67
N VAL A 434 7.04 -2.73 1.87
CA VAL A 434 5.61 -2.68 2.22
C VAL A 434 4.83 -3.03 0.97
N ILE A 435 4.07 -4.11 1.05
CA ILE A 435 3.20 -4.54 -0.02
C ILE A 435 1.83 -3.93 0.22
N PRO A 436 1.34 -3.12 -0.72
CA PRO A 436 0.04 -2.47 -0.56
C PRO A 436 -1.09 -3.50 -0.58
N GLU A 437 -2.13 -3.19 0.16
CA GLU A 437 -3.39 -3.91 0.12
C GLU A 437 -3.98 -3.92 -1.29
N LYS A 438 -4.70 -4.97 -1.64
CA LYS A 438 -5.38 -5.11 -2.92
C LYS A 438 -6.87 -4.82 -2.77
N GLU A 439 -7.33 -3.83 -3.50
CA GLU A 439 -8.73 -3.42 -3.45
C GLU A 439 -9.67 -4.46 -4.08
N TYR A 440 -10.80 -4.70 -3.43
CA TYR A 440 -11.95 -5.38 -4.03
C TYR A 440 -12.69 -4.41 -4.93
N THR A 441 -12.27 -4.33 -6.16
CA THR A 441 -13.04 -3.59 -7.17
C THR A 441 -14.12 -4.51 -7.74
N LEU A 442 -15.37 -4.14 -7.56
CA LEU A 442 -16.48 -4.72 -8.34
C LEU A 442 -16.33 -4.23 -9.78
N SER A 443 -15.48 -4.90 -10.55
CA SER A 443 -15.45 -4.64 -11.99
C SER A 443 -16.74 -5.19 -12.59
N ASN A 444 -17.66 -4.32 -12.88
CA ASN A 444 -18.70 -4.64 -13.83
C ASN A 444 -18.01 -4.90 -15.17
N LEU A 445 -18.01 -6.15 -15.61
CA LEU A 445 -17.47 -6.52 -16.91
C LEU A 445 -18.32 -5.83 -17.98
N THR A 446 -17.97 -4.61 -18.36
CA THR A 446 -18.59 -3.93 -19.51
C THR A 446 -18.03 -4.57 -20.78
N VAL A 447 -18.63 -5.69 -21.16
CA VAL A 447 -18.34 -6.30 -22.45
C VAL A 447 -18.97 -5.42 -23.51
N ASN A 448 -18.15 -4.82 -24.37
CA ASN A 448 -18.64 -4.11 -25.55
C ASN A 448 -19.60 -5.04 -26.30
N ALA A 449 -20.80 -4.55 -26.64
CA ALA A 449 -21.87 -5.33 -27.29
C ALA A 449 -21.38 -6.10 -28.52
N LEU A 450 -20.43 -5.54 -29.28
CA LEU A 450 -19.81 -6.20 -30.43
C LEU A 450 -19.00 -7.44 -30.03
N HIS A 451 -18.19 -7.34 -28.99
CA HIS A 451 -17.40 -8.48 -28.50
C HIS A 451 -18.27 -9.56 -27.85
N ALA A 452 -19.34 -9.17 -27.14
CA ALA A 452 -20.32 -10.11 -26.60
C ALA A 452 -21.03 -10.87 -27.73
N ALA A 453 -21.42 -10.18 -28.80
CA ALA A 453 -22.05 -10.79 -29.97
C ALA A 453 -21.10 -11.74 -30.72
N LEU A 454 -19.82 -11.36 -30.89
CA LEU A 454 -18.80 -12.20 -31.53
C LEU A 454 -18.50 -13.47 -30.73
N LEU A 455 -18.35 -13.35 -29.41
CA LEU A 455 -18.15 -14.50 -28.49
C LEU A 455 -19.38 -15.40 -28.47
N GLY A 456 -20.58 -14.80 -28.43
CA GLY A 456 -21.86 -15.54 -28.57
C GLY A 456 -21.93 -16.33 -29.88
N LEU A 457 -21.60 -15.71 -31.00
CA LEU A 457 -21.58 -16.36 -32.32
C LEU A 457 -20.55 -17.50 -32.37
N LEU A 458 -19.37 -17.31 -31.82
CA LEU A 458 -18.30 -18.31 -31.77
C LEU A 458 -18.73 -19.55 -30.98
N VAL A 459 -19.29 -19.37 -29.81
CA VAL A 459 -19.63 -20.45 -28.87
C VAL A 459 -20.94 -21.15 -29.30
N THR A 460 -21.97 -20.38 -29.72
CA THR A 460 -23.30 -20.94 -30.01
C THR A 460 -23.46 -21.45 -31.44
N ILE A 461 -22.68 -20.96 -32.39
CA ILE A 461 -22.83 -21.33 -33.81
C ILE A 461 -21.57 -21.99 -34.35
N ILE A 462 -20.42 -21.33 -34.28
CA ILE A 462 -19.20 -21.82 -34.94
C ILE A 462 -18.70 -23.12 -34.28
N LEU A 463 -18.60 -23.17 -32.97
CA LEU A 463 -18.10 -24.35 -32.26
C LEU A 463 -18.98 -25.60 -32.46
N PRO A 464 -20.34 -25.54 -32.36
CA PRO A 464 -21.20 -26.67 -32.67
C PRO A 464 -21.11 -27.12 -34.14
N ILE A 465 -21.02 -26.19 -35.11
CA ILE A 465 -20.86 -26.53 -36.53
C ILE A 465 -19.52 -27.28 -36.74
N LEU A 466 -18.41 -26.84 -36.15
CA LEU A 466 -17.13 -27.51 -36.26
C LEU A 466 -17.17 -28.93 -35.66
N LEU A 467 -17.85 -29.10 -34.53
CA LEU A 467 -18.02 -30.40 -33.88
C LEU A 467 -18.87 -31.33 -34.74
N LEU A 468 -19.97 -30.84 -35.33
CA LEU A 468 -20.82 -31.58 -36.26
C LEU A 468 -20.05 -31.97 -37.53
N ALA A 469 -19.31 -31.03 -38.14
CA ALA A 469 -18.49 -31.31 -39.31
C ALA A 469 -17.42 -32.38 -39.03
N GLY A 470 -16.73 -32.26 -37.88
CA GLY A 470 -15.78 -33.27 -37.43
C GLY A 470 -16.43 -34.64 -37.23
N GLY A 471 -17.60 -34.68 -36.60
CA GLY A 471 -18.40 -35.91 -36.44
C GLY A 471 -18.79 -36.56 -37.78
N ILE A 472 -19.23 -35.77 -38.74
CA ILE A 472 -19.59 -36.23 -40.09
C ILE A 472 -18.35 -36.77 -40.82
N VAL A 473 -17.21 -36.10 -40.74
CA VAL A 473 -15.95 -36.58 -41.35
C VAL A 473 -15.54 -37.93 -40.78
N ILE A 474 -15.57 -38.06 -39.45
CA ILE A 474 -15.24 -39.31 -38.75
C ILE A 474 -16.23 -40.44 -39.19
N PHE A 475 -17.51 -40.11 -39.23
CA PHE A 475 -18.53 -41.07 -39.70
C PHE A 475 -18.26 -41.53 -41.12
N MET A 476 -17.98 -40.59 -42.06
CA MET A 476 -17.70 -40.94 -43.49
C MET A 476 -16.42 -41.76 -43.63
N VAL A 477 -15.38 -41.44 -42.88
CA VAL A 477 -14.12 -42.23 -42.89
C VAL A 477 -14.35 -43.65 -42.35
N ARG A 478 -15.13 -43.82 -41.27
CA ARG A 478 -15.48 -45.11 -40.74
C ARG A 478 -16.37 -45.96 -41.66
N ARG A 479 -17.23 -45.29 -42.43
CA ARG A 479 -18.15 -45.98 -43.41
C ARG A 479 -17.42 -46.47 -44.67
N LYS A 480 -16.24 -45.87 -44.99
CA LYS A 480 -15.43 -46.28 -46.17
C LYS A 480 -14.42 -47.39 -45.86
N LYS A 481 -14.27 -47.76 -44.57
CA LYS A 481 -13.55 -48.94 -44.11
C LYS A 481 -14.55 -50.08 -43.85
#